data_4ddba676a2da98be9e08763d9534ebb1
#
_entry.id   4ddba676a2da98be9e08763d9534ebb1
#
_cell.length_a   1.000
_cell.length_b   1.000
_cell.length_c   1.000
_cell.angle_alpha   90.00
_cell.angle_beta   90.00
_cell.angle_gamma   90.00
#
_symmetry.space_group_name_H-M   'P 1'
#
loop_
_entity.id
_entity.type
_entity.pdbx_description
1 polymer ?
#
loop_
_entity_poly.entity_id
_entity_poly.type
_entity_poly.pdbx_seq_one_letter_code
_entity_poly.pdbx_strand_id
1 'polypeptide(L)'
;MAEELDMTRIPQHIAITMDGNGRWATERNKPRSYGHQAGVDTVRRITSECVRLGVKFLTLYTFSTENWKRPTDEIAALMGLVLTSLEDEIFMKNNVRFRVIGDMARLPEEVQKKLRETEEHTAKNSAMTMVVALSYSARWEIAKAMREIVAEHQSNSSEPLRPEMITEEVISEHLETNFMPDPDLLIRTGGELRISNYLLWQIAYSELYFCDTYWPDFDEQDLQKAIASFQSRQRRFGKTEKQVEENENN
;
A
#
# COMPACT_ATOMS: atom_id res chain seq x y z
N MET A 1 22.24 -17.11 8.72
CA MET A 1 21.64 -17.99 7.69
C MET A 1 20.30 -17.34 7.36
N ALA A 2 19.95 -17.14 6.09
CA ALA A 2 18.61 -16.69 5.75
C ALA A 2 17.64 -17.78 6.23
N GLU A 3 16.62 -17.41 6.99
CA GLU A 3 15.55 -18.33 7.36
C GLU A 3 14.86 -18.77 6.06
N GLU A 4 14.70 -20.07 5.86
CA GLU A 4 14.01 -20.60 4.70
C GLU A 4 12.52 -20.29 4.84
N LEU A 5 11.97 -19.53 3.89
CA LEU A 5 10.57 -19.13 3.92
C LEU A 5 9.66 -20.34 3.61
N ASP A 6 8.60 -20.49 4.37
CA ASP A 6 7.49 -21.38 4.04
C ASP A 6 6.68 -20.78 2.87
N MET A 7 6.88 -21.33 1.67
CA MET A 7 6.23 -20.84 0.45
C MET A 7 4.71 -21.07 0.43
N THR A 8 4.17 -21.88 1.34
CA THR A 8 2.70 -22.07 1.49
C THR A 8 2.05 -21.01 2.35
N ARG A 9 2.84 -20.22 3.09
CA ARG A 9 2.40 -19.18 4.03
C ARG A 9 2.90 -17.78 3.66
N ILE A 10 3.02 -17.50 2.38
CA ILE A 10 3.36 -16.14 1.90
C ILE A 10 2.16 -15.21 2.11
N PRO A 11 2.34 -13.99 2.66
CA PRO A 11 1.27 -13.00 2.76
C PRO A 11 0.65 -12.74 1.38
N GLN A 12 -0.67 -12.79 1.29
CA GLN A 12 -1.38 -12.49 0.05
C GLN A 12 -1.25 -11.01 -0.31
N HIS A 13 -1.34 -10.14 0.70
CA HIS A 13 -1.25 -8.69 0.55
C HIS A 13 -0.22 -8.10 1.52
N ILE A 14 0.78 -7.42 0.96
CA ILE A 14 1.79 -6.66 1.71
C ILE A 14 1.57 -5.17 1.47
N ALA A 15 1.45 -4.38 2.54
CA ALA A 15 1.43 -2.93 2.50
C ALA A 15 2.76 -2.37 3.02
N ILE A 16 3.34 -1.37 2.35
CA ILE A 16 4.63 -0.79 2.74
C ILE A 16 4.56 0.72 2.89
N THR A 17 4.98 1.23 4.05
CA THR A 17 5.30 2.64 4.25
C THR A 17 6.80 2.85 3.99
N MET A 18 7.11 3.45 2.85
CA MET A 18 8.46 3.68 2.33
C MET A 18 9.11 4.90 3.00
N ASP A 19 9.52 4.76 4.26
CA ASP A 19 10.11 5.85 5.06
C ASP A 19 11.64 5.82 5.06
N GLY A 20 12.24 7.00 5.29
CA GLY A 20 13.69 7.17 5.43
C GLY A 20 14.39 7.78 4.22
N ASN A 21 13.73 7.94 3.05
CA ASN A 21 14.35 8.49 1.84
C ASN A 21 15.11 9.81 2.08
N GLY A 22 14.47 10.77 2.75
CA GLY A 22 15.07 12.07 3.02
C GLY A 22 16.24 12.00 3.99
N ARG A 23 16.16 11.20 5.06
CA ARG A 23 17.23 10.98 6.03
C ARG A 23 18.43 10.30 5.39
N TRP A 24 18.18 9.27 4.60
CA TRP A 24 19.20 8.57 3.82
C TRP A 24 20.02 9.50 2.92
N ALA A 25 19.36 10.44 2.22
CA ALA A 25 20.02 11.42 1.38
C ALA A 25 20.82 12.42 2.22
N THR A 26 20.26 12.93 3.33
CA THR A 26 20.90 13.91 4.21
C THR A 26 22.20 13.36 4.83
N GLU A 27 22.21 12.10 5.28
CA GLU A 27 23.41 11.43 5.80
C GLU A 27 24.53 11.30 4.75
N ARG A 28 24.17 11.35 3.47
CA ARG A 28 25.10 11.31 2.32
C ARG A 28 25.41 12.69 1.74
N ASN A 29 25.03 13.76 2.45
CA ASN A 29 25.16 15.16 1.99
C ASN A 29 24.50 15.41 0.62
N LYS A 30 23.34 14.77 0.37
CA LYS A 30 22.54 14.91 -0.85
C LYS A 30 21.21 15.57 -0.54
N PRO A 31 20.57 16.25 -1.52
CA PRO A 31 19.23 16.78 -1.35
C PRO A 31 18.22 15.64 -1.14
N ARG A 32 17.12 15.92 -0.43
CA ARG A 32 16.08 14.93 -0.11
C ARG A 32 15.50 14.23 -1.35
N SER A 33 15.39 14.95 -2.47
CA SER A 33 14.94 14.42 -3.76
C SER A 33 15.80 13.27 -4.28
N TYR A 34 17.11 13.31 -4.01
CA TYR A 34 18.03 12.22 -4.38
C TYR A 34 17.69 10.90 -3.66
N GLY A 35 17.27 10.97 -2.40
CA GLY A 35 16.81 9.78 -1.68
C GLY A 35 15.52 9.20 -2.24
N HIS A 36 14.58 10.05 -2.65
CA HIS A 36 13.35 9.60 -3.31
C HIS A 36 13.64 8.95 -4.67
N GLN A 37 14.58 9.48 -5.44
CA GLN A 37 15.03 8.87 -6.69
C GLN A 37 15.65 7.49 -6.45
N ALA A 38 16.53 7.34 -5.46
CA ALA A 38 17.10 6.05 -5.08
C ALA A 38 16.02 5.05 -4.62
N GLY A 39 14.98 5.54 -3.94
CA GLY A 39 13.84 4.74 -3.51
C GLY A 39 13.04 4.11 -4.66
N VAL A 40 13.07 4.69 -5.87
CA VAL A 40 12.41 4.10 -7.06
C VAL A 40 13.07 2.77 -7.45
N ASP A 41 14.39 2.66 -7.38
CA ASP A 41 15.09 1.42 -7.69
C ASP A 41 14.75 0.32 -6.67
N THR A 42 14.54 0.71 -5.41
CA THR A 42 14.02 -0.19 -4.37
C THR A 42 12.61 -0.68 -4.69
N VAL A 43 11.70 0.22 -5.16
CA VAL A 43 10.37 -0.19 -5.62
C VAL A 43 10.47 -1.28 -6.69
N ARG A 44 11.35 -1.12 -7.68
CA ARG A 44 11.55 -2.09 -8.77
C ARG A 44 12.01 -3.45 -8.25
N ARG A 45 13.01 -3.46 -7.36
CA ARG A 45 13.55 -4.69 -6.76
C ARG A 45 12.50 -5.42 -5.92
N ILE A 46 11.84 -4.71 -5.02
CA ILE A 46 10.84 -5.27 -4.10
C ILE A 46 9.61 -5.75 -4.88
N THR A 47 9.18 -5.04 -5.93
CA THR A 47 8.11 -5.50 -6.82
C THR A 47 8.46 -6.84 -7.47
N SER A 48 9.66 -6.96 -8.03
CA SER A 48 10.11 -8.21 -8.65
C SER A 48 10.19 -9.36 -7.65
N GLU A 49 10.67 -9.08 -6.44
CA GLU A 49 10.77 -10.09 -5.38
C GLU A 49 9.38 -10.51 -4.87
N CYS A 50 8.44 -9.58 -4.69
CA CYS A 50 7.05 -9.91 -4.33
C CYS A 50 6.40 -10.82 -5.38
N VAL A 51 6.60 -10.55 -6.68
CA VAL A 51 6.12 -11.42 -7.76
C VAL A 51 6.75 -12.81 -7.67
N ARG A 52 8.07 -12.89 -7.48
CA ARG A 52 8.81 -14.16 -7.33
C ARG A 52 8.29 -15.00 -6.16
N LEU A 53 7.96 -14.36 -5.05
CA LEU A 53 7.41 -14.99 -3.84
C LEU A 53 5.92 -15.36 -3.96
N GLY A 54 5.22 -14.88 -4.99
CA GLY A 54 3.80 -15.18 -5.21
C GLY A 54 2.83 -14.28 -4.46
N VAL A 55 3.29 -13.14 -3.92
CA VAL A 55 2.44 -12.08 -3.36
C VAL A 55 1.43 -11.62 -4.42
N LYS A 56 0.16 -11.41 -4.02
CA LYS A 56 -0.92 -11.04 -4.95
C LYS A 56 -1.18 -9.55 -4.99
N PHE A 57 -0.98 -8.85 -3.87
CA PHE A 57 -1.16 -7.41 -3.76
C PHE A 57 0.02 -6.79 -3.04
N LEU A 58 0.56 -5.71 -3.62
CA LEU A 58 1.60 -4.88 -3.02
C LEU A 58 1.11 -3.43 -2.98
N THR A 59 0.78 -2.91 -1.80
CA THR A 59 0.35 -1.51 -1.65
C THR A 59 1.49 -0.64 -1.12
N LEU A 60 1.80 0.45 -1.82
CA LEU A 60 2.91 1.34 -1.51
C LEU A 60 2.41 2.73 -1.11
N TYR A 61 2.75 3.19 0.09
CA TYR A 61 2.43 4.54 0.57
C TYR A 61 3.41 5.56 0.00
N THR A 62 3.03 6.21 -1.10
CA THR A 62 3.92 7.08 -1.88
C THR A 62 3.81 8.55 -1.49
N PHE A 63 2.56 9.07 -1.35
CA PHE A 63 2.31 10.47 -1.03
C PHE A 63 1.02 10.62 -0.22
N SER A 64 1.13 11.12 1.02
CA SER A 64 -0.03 11.30 1.88
C SER A 64 -0.72 12.65 1.66
N THR A 65 -1.98 12.77 2.10
CA THR A 65 -2.69 14.06 2.09
C THR A 65 -1.99 15.12 2.93
N GLU A 66 -1.27 14.73 3.97
CA GLU A 66 -0.47 15.63 4.81
C GLU A 66 0.76 16.16 4.09
N ASN A 67 1.29 15.44 3.08
CA ASN A 67 2.47 15.86 2.31
C ASN A 67 2.21 17.09 1.43
N TRP A 68 0.95 17.44 1.16
CA TRP A 68 0.61 18.70 0.50
C TRP A 68 1.02 19.96 1.30
N LYS A 69 1.41 19.80 2.56
CA LYS A 69 1.96 20.90 3.40
C LYS A 69 3.46 21.10 3.23
N ARG A 70 4.13 20.26 2.44
CA ARG A 70 5.56 20.38 2.14
C ARG A 70 5.84 21.60 1.25
N PRO A 71 7.11 22.05 1.15
CA PRO A 71 7.52 23.06 0.20
C PRO A 71 7.10 22.71 -1.23
N THR A 72 6.68 23.72 -2.01
CA THR A 72 6.12 23.52 -3.36
C THR A 72 7.12 22.87 -4.33
N ASP A 73 8.41 23.20 -4.18
CA ASP A 73 9.50 22.62 -4.97
C ASP A 73 9.70 21.12 -4.65
N GLU A 74 9.58 20.71 -3.38
CA GLU A 74 9.61 19.30 -3.01
C GLU A 74 8.40 18.54 -3.60
N ILE A 75 7.21 19.14 -3.52
CA ILE A 75 5.99 18.53 -4.12
C ILE A 75 6.16 18.38 -5.64
N ALA A 76 6.62 19.42 -6.33
CA ALA A 76 6.84 19.37 -7.77
C ALA A 76 7.85 18.29 -8.16
N ALA A 77 8.95 18.16 -7.41
CA ALA A 77 9.93 17.12 -7.63
C ALA A 77 9.35 15.70 -7.42
N LEU A 78 8.51 15.51 -6.40
CA LEU A 78 7.85 14.23 -6.15
C LEU A 78 6.84 13.88 -7.24
N MET A 79 6.05 14.84 -7.72
CA MET A 79 5.11 14.62 -8.85
C MET A 79 5.86 14.30 -10.15
N GLY A 80 6.97 14.99 -10.43
CA GLY A 80 7.87 14.67 -11.54
C GLY A 80 8.45 13.24 -11.42
N LEU A 81 8.80 12.82 -10.20
CA LEU A 81 9.30 11.46 -9.96
C LEU A 81 8.20 10.41 -10.21
N VAL A 82 6.96 10.67 -9.81
CA VAL A 82 5.83 9.79 -10.14
C VAL A 82 5.72 9.61 -11.66
N LEU A 83 5.73 10.71 -12.42
CA LEU A 83 5.64 10.66 -13.89
C LEU A 83 6.74 9.81 -14.53
N THR A 84 7.98 9.95 -14.04
CA THR A 84 9.14 9.25 -14.61
C THR A 84 9.31 7.82 -14.11
N SER A 85 8.71 7.46 -12.97
CA SER A 85 8.81 6.10 -12.40
C SER A 85 7.73 5.13 -12.90
N LEU A 86 6.67 5.65 -13.54
CA LEU A 86 5.62 4.85 -14.17
C LEU A 86 6.07 4.35 -15.55
N GLU A 87 7.20 3.66 -15.57
CA GLU A 87 7.72 3.03 -16.80
C GLU A 87 7.03 1.69 -17.03
N ASP A 88 6.49 1.50 -18.22
CA ASP A 88 5.75 0.29 -18.59
C ASP A 88 6.60 -0.99 -18.47
N GLU A 89 7.92 -0.89 -18.64
CA GLU A 89 8.81 -2.05 -18.69
C GLU A 89 8.73 -2.90 -17.42
N ILE A 90 8.73 -2.30 -16.22
CA ILE A 90 8.68 -3.07 -14.97
C ILE A 90 7.37 -3.80 -14.80
N PHE A 91 6.25 -3.17 -15.20
CA PHE A 91 4.92 -3.76 -15.08
C PHE A 91 4.73 -4.88 -16.09
N MET A 92 5.13 -4.66 -17.33
CA MET A 92 4.95 -5.65 -18.41
C MET A 92 5.89 -6.85 -18.24
N LYS A 93 7.17 -6.61 -17.88
CA LYS A 93 8.15 -7.68 -17.66
C LYS A 93 7.76 -8.63 -16.52
N ASN A 94 7.20 -8.08 -15.45
CA ASN A 94 6.79 -8.84 -14.26
C ASN A 94 5.31 -9.25 -14.27
N ASN A 95 4.57 -8.96 -15.34
CA ASN A 95 3.13 -9.19 -15.45
C ASN A 95 2.35 -8.60 -14.26
N VAL A 96 2.70 -7.35 -13.87
CA VAL A 96 2.11 -6.63 -12.73
C VAL A 96 1.02 -5.68 -13.20
N ARG A 97 -0.18 -5.80 -12.63
CA ARG A 97 -1.28 -4.85 -12.81
C ARG A 97 -1.03 -3.65 -11.90
N PHE A 98 -1.07 -2.45 -12.47
CA PHE A 98 -0.97 -1.20 -11.72
C PHE A 98 -2.36 -0.69 -11.32
N ARG A 99 -2.50 -0.20 -10.10
CA ARG A 99 -3.68 0.51 -9.59
C ARG A 99 -3.25 1.68 -8.73
N VAL A 100 -4.09 2.70 -8.65
CA VAL A 100 -3.88 3.86 -7.78
C VAL A 100 -5.09 4.07 -6.88
N ILE A 101 -4.85 4.47 -5.61
CA ILE A 101 -5.87 4.89 -4.65
C ILE A 101 -5.50 6.27 -4.08
N GLY A 102 -6.51 7.07 -3.76
CA GLY A 102 -6.37 8.38 -3.15
C GLY A 102 -7.09 9.50 -3.91
N ASP A 103 -6.91 10.73 -3.45
CA ASP A 103 -7.57 11.92 -4.01
C ASP A 103 -6.92 12.35 -5.33
N MET A 104 -7.33 11.69 -6.40
CA MET A 104 -6.84 11.94 -7.76
C MET A 104 -7.12 13.38 -8.21
N ALA A 105 -8.23 13.97 -7.78
CA ALA A 105 -8.63 15.31 -8.22
C ALA A 105 -7.65 16.42 -7.75
N ARG A 106 -6.86 16.16 -6.71
CA ARG A 106 -5.83 17.09 -6.23
C ARG A 106 -4.52 17.01 -6.98
N LEU A 107 -4.30 15.95 -7.76
CA LEU A 107 -3.06 15.77 -8.51
C LEU A 107 -3.04 16.67 -9.75
N PRO A 108 -1.85 17.09 -10.23
CA PRO A 108 -1.73 17.75 -11.52
C PRO A 108 -2.35 16.90 -12.66
N GLU A 109 -2.99 17.54 -13.62
CA GLU A 109 -3.72 16.87 -14.71
C GLU A 109 -2.83 15.89 -15.50
N GLU A 110 -1.57 16.27 -15.74
CA GLU A 110 -0.59 15.41 -16.40
C GLU A 110 -0.32 14.12 -15.61
N VAL A 111 -0.22 14.21 -14.28
CA VAL A 111 -0.05 13.04 -13.39
C VAL A 111 -1.30 12.16 -13.44
N GLN A 112 -2.49 12.77 -13.34
CA GLN A 112 -3.76 12.01 -13.44
C GLN A 112 -3.87 11.25 -14.76
N LYS A 113 -3.50 11.89 -15.86
CA LYS A 113 -3.52 11.28 -17.20
C LYS A 113 -2.56 10.09 -17.27
N LYS A 114 -1.30 10.26 -16.84
CA LYS A 114 -0.30 9.18 -16.86
C LYS A 114 -0.70 8.00 -16.00
N LEU A 115 -1.29 8.24 -14.82
CA LEU A 115 -1.80 7.18 -13.94
C LEU A 115 -2.90 6.36 -14.62
N ARG A 116 -3.90 7.01 -15.24
CA ARG A 116 -4.98 6.32 -15.97
C ARG A 116 -4.44 5.51 -17.15
N GLU A 117 -3.54 6.09 -17.95
CA GLU A 117 -2.90 5.38 -19.06
C GLU A 117 -2.15 4.12 -18.59
N THR A 118 -1.44 4.22 -17.46
CA THR A 118 -0.71 3.07 -16.89
C THR A 118 -1.68 2.00 -16.37
N GLU A 119 -2.78 2.37 -15.70
CA GLU A 119 -3.83 1.43 -15.28
C GLU A 119 -4.43 0.68 -16.47
N GLU A 120 -4.79 1.39 -17.54
CA GLU A 120 -5.35 0.81 -18.77
C GLU A 120 -4.35 -0.12 -19.46
N HIS A 121 -3.09 0.31 -19.61
CA HIS A 121 -2.05 -0.46 -20.27
C HIS A 121 -1.75 -1.79 -19.54
N THR A 122 -1.77 -1.77 -18.21
CA THR A 122 -1.47 -2.94 -17.38
C THR A 122 -2.69 -3.76 -16.98
N ALA A 123 -3.89 -3.38 -17.42
CA ALA A 123 -5.16 -3.97 -16.95
C ALA A 123 -5.27 -5.49 -17.12
N LYS A 124 -4.57 -6.07 -18.11
CA LYS A 124 -4.56 -7.51 -18.40
C LYS A 124 -3.49 -8.29 -17.63
N ASN A 125 -2.58 -7.62 -16.93
CA ASN A 125 -1.55 -8.26 -16.14
C ASN A 125 -2.17 -8.93 -14.91
N SER A 126 -1.60 -10.07 -14.48
CA SER A 126 -2.25 -10.98 -13.54
C SER A 126 -1.36 -11.64 -12.51
N ALA A 127 -0.04 -11.45 -12.56
CA ALA A 127 0.86 -12.07 -11.58
C ALA A 127 0.68 -11.45 -10.18
N MET A 128 0.63 -10.11 -10.12
CA MET A 128 0.43 -9.33 -8.90
C MET A 128 -0.26 -8.00 -9.25
N THR A 129 -1.04 -7.46 -8.33
CA THR A 129 -1.52 -6.08 -8.42
C THR A 129 -0.67 -5.18 -7.52
N MET A 130 0.02 -4.19 -8.11
CA MET A 130 0.69 -3.13 -7.36
C MET A 130 -0.26 -1.94 -7.22
N VAL A 131 -0.48 -1.50 -5.99
CA VAL A 131 -1.36 -0.38 -5.65
C VAL A 131 -0.52 0.77 -5.10
N VAL A 132 -0.60 1.93 -5.72
CA VAL A 132 0.09 3.14 -5.25
C VAL A 132 -0.90 4.04 -4.53
N ALA A 133 -0.70 4.25 -3.23
CA ALA A 133 -1.46 5.21 -2.44
C ALA A 133 -0.86 6.62 -2.64
N LEU A 134 -1.52 7.45 -3.46
CA LEU A 134 -1.05 8.77 -3.88
C LEU A 134 -2.10 9.84 -3.55
N SER A 135 -1.70 10.90 -2.84
CA SER A 135 -2.64 11.87 -2.24
C SER A 135 -3.69 11.17 -1.35
N TYR A 136 -3.24 10.14 -0.62
CA TYR A 136 -4.07 9.24 0.17
C TYR A 136 -3.91 9.50 1.68
N SER A 137 -4.97 9.30 2.42
CA SER A 137 -4.94 9.04 3.87
C SER A 137 -6.21 8.33 4.31
N ALA A 138 -6.12 7.46 5.31
CA ALA A 138 -7.26 6.64 5.74
C ALA A 138 -8.43 7.46 6.29
N ARG A 139 -8.16 8.55 7.02
CA ARG A 139 -9.23 9.43 7.50
C ARG A 139 -9.97 10.14 6.37
N TRP A 140 -9.26 10.53 5.32
CA TRP A 140 -9.86 11.09 4.11
C TRP A 140 -10.73 10.04 3.40
N GLU A 141 -10.20 8.83 3.23
CA GLU A 141 -10.88 7.71 2.58
C GLU A 141 -12.19 7.35 3.31
N ILE A 142 -12.14 7.15 4.63
CA ILE A 142 -13.33 6.84 5.43
C ILE A 142 -14.37 7.96 5.32
N ALA A 143 -13.95 9.23 5.41
CA ALA A 143 -14.87 10.35 5.25
C ALA A 143 -15.43 10.45 3.82
N LYS A 144 -14.67 10.05 2.78
CA LYS A 144 -15.15 9.93 1.40
C LYS A 144 -16.19 8.83 1.30
N ALA A 145 -15.91 7.62 1.78
CA ALA A 145 -16.83 6.49 1.77
C ALA A 145 -18.18 6.85 2.42
N MET A 146 -18.16 7.52 3.58
CA MET A 146 -19.39 7.99 4.23
C MET A 146 -20.21 8.96 3.36
N ARG A 147 -19.55 9.89 2.65
CA ARG A 147 -20.25 10.79 1.73
C ARG A 147 -20.85 10.06 0.53
N GLU A 148 -20.15 9.07 0.00
CA GLU A 148 -20.62 8.27 -1.13
C GLU A 148 -21.83 7.41 -0.75
N ILE A 149 -21.81 6.76 0.42
CA ILE A 149 -22.97 6.02 0.96
C ILE A 149 -24.21 6.92 1.04
N VAL A 150 -24.07 8.13 1.58
CA VAL A 150 -25.19 9.09 1.69
C VAL A 150 -25.68 9.51 0.31
N ALA A 151 -24.77 9.86 -0.62
CA ALA A 151 -25.10 10.32 -1.95
C ALA A 151 -25.78 9.22 -2.79
N GLU A 152 -25.27 7.99 -2.72
CA GLU A 152 -25.82 6.83 -3.40
C GLU A 152 -27.23 6.51 -2.90
N HIS A 153 -27.42 6.50 -1.57
CA HIS A 153 -28.75 6.28 -0.99
C HIS A 153 -29.76 7.34 -1.43
N GLN A 154 -29.38 8.63 -1.40
CA GLN A 154 -30.25 9.71 -1.86
C GLN A 154 -30.62 9.64 -3.33
N SER A 155 -29.75 9.05 -4.16
CA SER A 155 -30.01 8.90 -5.60
C SER A 155 -30.90 7.69 -5.92
N ASN A 156 -30.83 6.64 -5.10
CA ASN A 156 -31.45 5.35 -5.38
C ASN A 156 -32.70 5.05 -4.55
N SER A 157 -32.97 5.83 -3.50
CA SER A 157 -34.09 5.59 -2.58
C SER A 157 -34.83 6.87 -2.23
N SER A 158 -36.16 6.79 -2.13
CA SER A 158 -37.01 7.85 -1.56
C SER A 158 -37.12 7.77 -0.04
N GLU A 159 -36.66 6.67 0.56
CA GLU A 159 -36.65 6.50 2.01
C GLU A 159 -35.41 7.18 2.63
N PRO A 160 -35.50 7.72 3.86
CA PRO A 160 -34.34 8.28 4.54
C PRO A 160 -33.31 7.18 4.88
N LEU A 161 -32.02 7.54 4.78
CA LEU A 161 -30.94 6.66 5.23
C LEU A 161 -31.05 6.45 6.75
N ARG A 162 -31.20 5.19 7.16
CA ARG A 162 -31.30 4.83 8.58
C ARG A 162 -29.92 4.39 9.11
N PRO A 163 -29.59 4.65 10.38
CA PRO A 163 -28.29 4.30 10.98
C PRO A 163 -27.92 2.83 10.81
N GLU A 164 -28.89 1.90 10.88
CA GLU A 164 -28.70 0.46 10.79
C GLU A 164 -28.27 -0.01 9.40
N MET A 165 -28.44 0.83 8.38
CA MET A 165 -28.01 0.56 7.00
C MET A 165 -26.49 0.78 6.83
N ILE A 166 -25.83 1.46 7.77
CA ILE A 166 -24.38 1.72 7.74
C ILE A 166 -23.70 0.62 8.53
N THR A 167 -23.35 -0.48 7.86
CA THR A 167 -22.61 -1.61 8.43
C THR A 167 -21.13 -1.54 8.05
N GLU A 168 -20.30 -2.38 8.68
CA GLU A 168 -18.87 -2.50 8.33
C GLU A 168 -18.68 -2.93 6.87
N GLU A 169 -19.54 -3.81 6.38
CA GLU A 169 -19.54 -4.28 4.99
C GLU A 169 -19.84 -3.12 4.02
N VAL A 170 -20.90 -2.34 4.29
CA VAL A 170 -21.28 -1.19 3.47
C VAL A 170 -20.14 -0.14 3.44
N ILE A 171 -19.50 0.11 4.58
CA ILE A 171 -18.32 0.99 4.60
C ILE A 171 -17.20 0.42 3.74
N SER A 172 -16.87 -0.87 3.92
CA SER A 172 -15.79 -1.55 3.19
C SER A 172 -16.00 -1.53 1.68
N GLU A 173 -17.25 -1.69 1.21
CA GLU A 173 -17.64 -1.62 -0.21
C GLU A 173 -17.41 -0.24 -0.83
N HIS A 174 -17.42 0.84 -0.02
CA HIS A 174 -17.21 2.22 -0.46
C HIS A 174 -15.76 2.73 -0.25
N LEU A 175 -14.88 1.91 0.31
CA LEU A 175 -13.47 2.27 0.40
C LEU A 175 -12.78 2.16 -0.98
N GLU A 176 -11.74 2.97 -1.18
CA GLU A 176 -10.89 2.91 -2.39
C GLU A 176 -10.25 1.52 -2.60
N THR A 177 -10.19 0.73 -1.54
CA THR A 177 -9.54 -0.59 -1.47
C THR A 177 -10.50 -1.76 -1.69
N ASN A 178 -11.77 -1.53 -2.01
CA ASN A 178 -12.82 -2.55 -2.13
C ASN A 178 -12.53 -3.67 -3.15
N PHE A 179 -11.58 -3.45 -4.05
CA PHE A 179 -11.19 -4.41 -5.10
C PHE A 179 -10.10 -5.40 -4.66
N MET A 180 -9.58 -5.28 -3.45
CA MET A 180 -8.48 -6.10 -2.93
C MET A 180 -8.73 -6.52 -1.48
N PRO A 181 -8.14 -7.64 -1.01
CA PRO A 181 -8.23 -8.03 0.40
C PRO A 181 -7.44 -7.07 1.29
N ASP A 182 -7.76 -7.06 2.58
CA ASP A 182 -6.99 -6.35 3.59
C ASP A 182 -5.53 -6.85 3.63
N PRO A 183 -4.56 -5.99 4.00
CA PRO A 183 -3.17 -6.41 4.14
C PRO A 183 -2.98 -7.48 5.22
N ASP A 184 -2.25 -8.54 4.90
CA ASP A 184 -1.78 -9.50 5.89
C ASP A 184 -0.62 -8.94 6.71
N LEU A 185 0.26 -8.20 6.02
CA LEU A 185 1.50 -7.64 6.58
C LEU A 185 1.65 -6.18 6.18
N LEU A 186 1.83 -5.29 7.18
CA LEU A 186 2.25 -3.92 6.97
C LEU A 186 3.70 -3.77 7.40
N ILE A 187 4.55 -3.30 6.47
CA ILE A 187 5.97 -3.02 6.71
C ILE A 187 6.17 -1.50 6.77
N ARG A 188 6.91 -1.01 7.75
CA ARG A 188 7.40 0.35 7.77
C ARG A 188 8.91 0.38 7.94
N THR A 189 9.61 1.02 6.99
CA THR A 189 11.04 1.24 7.00
C THR A 189 11.41 2.54 7.74
N GLY A 190 12.68 2.74 8.08
CA GLY A 190 13.20 3.99 8.58
C GLY A 190 13.05 4.24 10.09
N GLY A 191 12.78 3.20 10.91
CA GLY A 191 12.88 3.27 12.37
C GLY A 191 11.71 3.95 13.10
N GLU A 192 10.63 4.35 12.41
CA GLU A 192 9.50 5.01 13.01
C GLU A 192 8.38 4.01 13.36
N LEU A 193 7.84 4.08 14.59
CA LEU A 193 6.88 3.11 15.13
C LEU A 193 5.41 3.61 15.08
N ARG A 194 5.04 4.33 14.03
CA ARG A 194 3.68 4.85 13.83
C ARG A 194 3.14 4.47 12.45
N ILE A 195 1.81 4.44 12.29
CA ILE A 195 1.12 4.06 11.04
C ILE A 195 0.92 5.27 10.11
N SER A 196 0.92 6.48 10.63
CA SER A 196 0.83 7.73 9.87
C SER A 196 -0.40 7.83 8.97
N ASN A 197 -1.59 7.48 9.49
CA ASN A 197 -2.86 7.61 8.78
C ASN A 197 -2.93 6.79 7.47
N TYR A 198 -2.25 5.63 7.46
CA TYR A 198 -2.21 4.72 6.32
C TYR A 198 -3.09 3.50 6.57
N LEU A 199 -4.05 3.22 5.69
CA LEU A 199 -4.92 2.03 5.65
C LEU A 199 -5.55 1.66 7.01
N LEU A 200 -5.99 2.64 7.84
CA LEU A 200 -6.43 2.40 9.22
C LEU A 200 -7.57 1.39 9.33
N TRP A 201 -8.49 1.38 8.39
CA TRP A 201 -9.59 0.43 8.35
C TRP A 201 -9.08 -0.98 8.02
N GLN A 202 -8.27 -1.07 6.99
CA GLN A 202 -7.83 -2.33 6.39
C GLN A 202 -6.78 -3.07 7.23
N ILE A 203 -5.99 -2.34 8.04
CA ILE A 203 -4.92 -2.97 8.85
C ILE A 203 -5.37 -3.42 10.23
N ALA A 204 -6.68 -3.44 10.50
CA ALA A 204 -7.22 -3.78 11.82
C ALA A 204 -6.70 -5.14 12.35
N TYR A 205 -6.41 -6.09 11.45
CA TYR A 205 -5.90 -7.42 11.79
C TYR A 205 -4.58 -7.76 11.09
N SER A 206 -3.90 -6.75 10.52
CA SER A 206 -2.60 -6.95 9.88
C SER A 206 -1.50 -7.20 10.90
N GLU A 207 -0.54 -8.05 10.56
CA GLU A 207 0.73 -8.09 11.28
C GLU A 207 1.57 -6.86 10.94
N LEU A 208 2.20 -6.26 11.95
CA LEU A 208 3.02 -5.06 11.78
C LEU A 208 4.50 -5.42 11.90
N TYR A 209 5.30 -4.97 10.93
CA TYR A 209 6.75 -5.10 10.94
C TYR A 209 7.42 -3.74 10.77
N PHE A 210 8.24 -3.35 11.73
CA PHE A 210 9.00 -2.10 11.71
C PHE A 210 10.49 -2.42 11.66
N CYS A 211 11.24 -1.73 10.79
CA CYS A 211 12.69 -1.87 10.71
C CYS A 211 13.39 -0.52 10.62
N ASP A 212 14.65 -0.49 11.08
CA ASP A 212 15.47 0.72 11.07
C ASP A 212 16.03 1.03 9.68
N THR A 213 16.11 0.05 8.79
CA THR A 213 16.62 0.20 7.42
C THR A 213 15.84 1.30 6.71
N TYR A 214 16.53 2.29 6.15
CA TYR A 214 15.91 3.30 5.28
C TYR A 214 15.46 2.68 3.96
N TRP A 215 14.35 3.20 3.40
CA TRP A 215 13.77 2.63 2.18
C TRP A 215 14.76 2.45 1.02
N PRO A 216 15.69 3.39 0.69
CA PRO A 216 16.65 3.17 -0.39
C PRO A 216 17.59 1.97 -0.18
N ASP A 217 17.87 1.62 1.07
CA ASP A 217 18.76 0.50 1.44
C ASP A 217 17.97 -0.81 1.74
N PHE A 218 16.63 -0.76 1.78
CA PHE A 218 15.78 -1.94 2.00
C PHE A 218 15.87 -2.88 0.80
N ASP A 219 16.24 -4.12 1.04
CA ASP A 219 16.49 -5.11 -0.01
C ASP A 219 15.57 -6.34 0.09
N GLU A 220 15.81 -7.30 -0.81
CA GLU A 220 15.07 -8.56 -0.88
C GLU A 220 15.23 -9.39 0.40
N GLN A 221 16.39 -9.33 1.06
CA GLN A 221 16.62 -10.04 2.31
C GLN A 221 15.84 -9.42 3.46
N ASP A 222 15.71 -8.08 3.49
CA ASP A 222 14.90 -7.39 4.49
C ASP A 222 13.41 -7.70 4.30
N LEU A 223 12.92 -7.77 3.06
CA LEU A 223 11.57 -8.24 2.75
C LEU A 223 11.35 -9.68 3.25
N GLN A 224 12.30 -10.57 2.98
CA GLN A 224 12.23 -11.97 3.42
C GLN A 224 12.23 -12.08 4.96
N LYS A 225 13.02 -11.27 5.68
CA LYS A 225 12.98 -11.19 7.16
C LYS A 225 11.59 -10.74 7.65
N ALA A 226 10.98 -9.75 7.00
CA ALA A 226 9.63 -9.30 7.36
C ALA A 226 8.60 -10.42 7.16
N ILE A 227 8.69 -11.17 6.06
CA ILE A 227 7.83 -12.32 5.79
C ILE A 227 8.10 -13.46 6.78
N ALA A 228 9.35 -13.78 7.11
CA ALA A 228 9.68 -14.78 8.12
C ALA A 228 9.12 -14.40 9.49
N SER A 229 9.21 -13.11 9.87
CA SER A 229 8.58 -12.59 11.10
C SER A 229 7.06 -12.78 11.07
N PHE A 230 6.40 -12.53 9.95
CA PHE A 230 4.97 -12.80 9.77
C PHE A 230 4.66 -14.30 9.94
N GLN A 231 5.43 -15.17 9.31
CA GLN A 231 5.25 -16.63 9.37
C GLN A 231 5.49 -17.21 10.76
N SER A 232 6.34 -16.58 11.57
CA SER A 232 6.60 -17.01 12.96
C SER A 232 5.44 -16.70 13.92
N ARG A 233 4.48 -15.87 13.50
CA ARG A 233 3.33 -15.46 14.34
C ARG A 233 2.10 -16.30 14.03
N GLN A 234 1.33 -16.60 15.07
CA GLN A 234 0.04 -17.28 14.96
C GLN A 234 -1.09 -16.25 14.89
N ARG A 235 -1.78 -16.14 13.76
CA ARG A 235 -2.93 -15.25 13.60
C ARG A 235 -4.16 -15.88 14.24
N ARG A 236 -4.65 -15.30 15.32
CA ARG A 236 -5.76 -15.86 16.10
C ARG A 236 -7.12 -15.27 15.74
N PHE A 237 -7.19 -14.10 15.12
CA PHE A 237 -8.45 -13.39 14.78
C PHE A 237 -9.48 -13.40 15.94
N GLY A 238 -9.02 -13.15 17.16
CA GLY A 238 -9.84 -13.20 18.37
C GLY A 238 -10.19 -14.62 18.89
N LYS A 239 -9.72 -15.70 18.23
CA LYS A 239 -9.90 -17.08 18.67
C LYS A 239 -8.86 -17.50 19.72
N THR A 240 -9.19 -18.51 20.52
CA THR A 240 -8.24 -19.17 21.44
C THR A 240 -7.30 -20.10 20.67
N GLU A 241 -6.14 -20.45 21.25
CA GLU A 241 -5.17 -21.40 20.65
C GLU A 241 -5.84 -22.71 20.22
N LYS A 242 -6.67 -23.29 21.09
CA LYS A 242 -7.40 -24.54 20.79
C LYS A 242 -8.33 -24.42 19.58
N GLN A 243 -9.00 -23.28 19.43
CA GLN A 243 -9.90 -23.07 18.28
C GLN A 243 -9.15 -22.86 16.94
N VAL A 244 -7.90 -22.42 16.99
CA VAL A 244 -7.05 -22.32 15.78
C VAL A 244 -6.56 -23.72 15.39
N GLU A 245 -6.06 -24.50 16.34
CA GLU A 245 -5.57 -25.88 16.09
C GLU A 245 -6.67 -26.82 15.57
N GLU A 246 -7.92 -26.67 16.04
CA GLU A 246 -9.06 -27.46 15.56
C GLU A 246 -9.44 -27.15 14.09
N ASN A 247 -9.19 -25.90 13.62
CA ASN A 247 -9.47 -25.51 12.23
C ASN A 247 -8.34 -25.91 11.24
N GLU A 248 -7.09 -26.05 11.71
CA GLU A 248 -5.96 -26.51 10.88
C GLU A 248 -5.97 -28.03 10.66
N ASN A 249 -6.72 -28.78 11.48
CA ASN A 249 -6.82 -30.24 11.43
C ASN A 249 -8.10 -30.76 10.74
N ASN A 250 -8.96 -29.86 10.21
CA ASN A 250 -10.17 -30.17 9.44
C ASN A 250 -10.04 -29.67 8.00
#